data_6e7f409c771004da7d9ba238a67d9ac4
#
_entry.id   6e7f409c771004da7d9ba238a67d9ac4
#
_cell.length_a   1.000
_cell.length_b   1.000
_cell.length_c   1.000
_cell.angle_alpha   90.00
_cell.angle_beta   90.00
_cell.angle_gamma   90.00
#
_symmetry.space_group_name_H-M   'P 1'
#
loop_
_entity.id
_entity.type
_entity.pdbx_description
1 polymer ?
#
loop_
_entity_poly.entity_id
_entity_poly.type
_entity_poly.pdbx_seq_one_letter_code
_entity_poly.pdbx_strand_id
1 'polypeptide(L)'
;RLIDINSLEDREVPAIDALYIGGGFPETQAQALADNVAFRGALKQRIEEGLPVYAECGGLMYLGKALVVDGKEFPMVGALPLSLILEKKPQGHGYTVLEVTGKNPYYPVGEVLKGHEFHYSKAVLHPSDDTRTVFKVLRGEGMDGKIDGLCRKNVLATYTHIHAGGNPQWAGRVLRNKFSLDSK
;
A
#
# COMPACT_ATOMS: atom_id res chain seq x y z
N ARG A 1 -4.48 4.35 20.94
CA ARG A 1 -4.25 2.92 21.25
C ARG A 1 -3.80 2.20 19.99
N LEU A 2 -2.75 1.38 20.06
CA LEU A 2 -2.35 0.47 18.99
C LEU A 2 -3.14 -0.85 19.12
N ILE A 3 -3.54 -1.41 17.97
CA ILE A 3 -4.21 -2.71 17.86
C ILE A 3 -3.46 -3.48 16.78
N ASP A 4 -2.93 -4.63 17.12
CA ASP A 4 -2.30 -5.53 16.16
C ASP A 4 -3.39 -6.38 15.48
N ILE A 5 -3.23 -6.55 14.16
CA ILE A 5 -4.16 -7.31 13.31
C ILE A 5 -3.35 -8.34 12.53
N ASN A 6 -3.81 -9.59 12.54
CA ASN A 6 -3.18 -10.70 11.82
C ASN A 6 -4.03 -11.09 10.59
N SER A 7 -3.61 -10.70 9.41
CA SER A 7 -4.32 -10.98 8.15
C SER A 7 -4.43 -12.48 7.80
N LEU A 8 -3.67 -13.34 8.46
CA LEU A 8 -3.72 -14.80 8.26
C LEU A 8 -4.77 -15.47 9.15
N GLU A 9 -5.02 -14.93 10.35
CA GLU A 9 -5.82 -15.59 11.38
C GLU A 9 -7.14 -14.86 11.66
N ASP A 10 -7.11 -13.53 11.70
CA ASP A 10 -8.30 -12.71 11.96
C ASP A 10 -9.32 -12.87 10.83
N ARG A 11 -10.60 -12.75 11.17
CA ARG A 11 -11.72 -12.84 10.21
C ARG A 11 -12.39 -11.51 9.96
N GLU A 12 -12.14 -10.52 10.83
CA GLU A 12 -12.77 -9.20 10.82
C GLU A 12 -11.72 -8.11 11.02
N VAL A 13 -12.03 -6.92 10.57
CA VAL A 13 -11.25 -5.72 10.87
C VAL A 13 -11.90 -5.02 12.06
N PRO A 14 -11.22 -4.88 13.20
CA PRO A 14 -11.79 -4.21 14.37
C PRO A 14 -12.16 -2.75 14.10
N ALA A 15 -12.89 -2.14 15.02
CA ALA A 15 -13.15 -0.70 14.97
C ALA A 15 -11.84 0.06 15.20
N ILE A 16 -11.29 0.61 14.14
CA ILE A 16 -10.03 1.38 14.11
C ILE A 16 -10.21 2.67 13.33
N ASP A 17 -9.38 3.64 13.64
CA ASP A 17 -9.41 4.99 13.06
C ASP A 17 -8.53 5.12 11.81
N ALA A 18 -7.47 4.32 11.73
CA ALA A 18 -6.59 4.21 10.59
C ALA A 18 -5.87 2.86 10.62
N LEU A 19 -5.40 2.41 9.47
CA LEU A 19 -4.64 1.16 9.32
C LEU A 19 -3.28 1.44 8.68
N TYR A 20 -2.23 0.90 9.27
CA TYR A 20 -0.92 0.79 8.66
C TYR A 20 -0.66 -0.67 8.29
N ILE A 21 -0.29 -0.91 7.04
CA ILE A 21 0.13 -2.23 6.56
C ILE A 21 1.60 -2.11 6.15
N GLY A 22 2.48 -2.63 6.99
CA GLY A 22 3.91 -2.60 6.76
C GLY A 22 4.37 -3.49 5.62
N GLY A 23 5.67 -3.42 5.35
CA GLY A 23 6.33 -4.31 4.41
C GLY A 23 6.38 -5.76 4.92
N GLY A 24 6.67 -6.67 4.01
CA GLY A 24 6.77 -8.10 4.25
C GLY A 24 6.85 -8.86 2.94
N PHE A 25 6.75 -10.16 3.03
CA PHE A 25 6.85 -11.08 1.89
C PHE A 25 5.54 -11.87 1.71
N PRO A 26 4.45 -11.23 1.24
CA PRO A 26 3.15 -11.88 1.11
C PRO A 26 3.18 -13.08 0.15
N GLU A 27 4.13 -13.12 -0.78
CA GLU A 27 4.34 -14.26 -1.67
C GLU A 27 4.65 -15.56 -0.93
N THR A 28 5.28 -15.49 0.23
CA THR A 28 5.59 -16.68 1.06
C THR A 28 4.36 -17.27 1.73
N GLN A 29 3.28 -16.48 1.85
CA GLN A 29 2.00 -16.83 2.46
C GLN A 29 0.82 -16.64 1.50
N ALA A 30 1.09 -16.57 0.19
CA ALA A 30 0.10 -16.17 -0.81
C ALA A 30 -1.18 -17.04 -0.76
N GLN A 31 -1.04 -18.35 -0.58
CA GLN A 31 -2.19 -19.26 -0.46
C GLN A 31 -3.01 -18.94 0.80
N ALA A 32 -2.37 -18.83 1.97
CA ALA A 32 -3.07 -18.58 3.23
C ALA A 32 -3.77 -17.22 3.24
N LEU A 33 -3.11 -16.18 2.68
CA LEU A 33 -3.72 -14.86 2.49
C LEU A 33 -4.92 -14.92 1.54
N ALA A 34 -4.82 -15.67 0.44
CA ALA A 34 -5.91 -15.86 -0.51
C ALA A 34 -7.09 -16.63 0.09
N ASP A 35 -6.83 -17.64 0.91
CA ASP A 35 -7.86 -18.47 1.55
C ASP A 35 -8.63 -17.72 2.63
N ASN A 36 -8.04 -16.67 3.22
CA ASN A 36 -8.74 -15.84 4.21
C ASN A 36 -9.70 -14.83 3.55
N VAL A 37 -10.71 -15.36 2.87
CA VAL A 37 -11.72 -14.58 2.14
C VAL A 37 -12.48 -13.63 3.08
N ALA A 38 -12.75 -14.06 4.32
CA ALA A 38 -13.48 -13.27 5.29
C ALA A 38 -12.75 -11.98 5.62
N PHE A 39 -11.47 -12.06 5.99
CA PHE A 39 -10.67 -10.87 6.32
C PHE A 39 -10.46 -9.96 5.12
N ARG A 40 -10.13 -10.52 3.94
CA ARG A 40 -9.98 -9.74 2.70
C ARG A 40 -11.26 -8.97 2.35
N GLY A 41 -12.42 -9.61 2.48
CA GLY A 41 -13.72 -8.99 2.25
C GLY A 41 -14.01 -7.87 3.26
N ALA A 42 -13.79 -8.13 4.55
CA ALA A 42 -13.96 -7.14 5.61
C ALA A 42 -13.05 -5.93 5.42
N LEU A 43 -11.76 -6.15 5.11
CA LEU A 43 -10.81 -5.06 4.87
C LEU A 43 -11.21 -4.24 3.64
N LYS A 44 -11.60 -4.90 2.54
CA LYS A 44 -12.08 -4.20 1.34
C LYS A 44 -13.30 -3.34 1.67
N GLN A 45 -14.26 -3.87 2.38
CA GLN A 45 -15.46 -3.12 2.78
C GLN A 45 -15.08 -1.90 3.63
N ARG A 46 -14.24 -2.03 4.63
CA ARG A 46 -13.78 -0.90 5.46
C ARG A 46 -13.09 0.19 4.64
N ILE A 47 -12.29 -0.21 3.65
CA ILE A 47 -11.65 0.72 2.70
C ILE A 47 -12.70 1.44 1.86
N GLU A 48 -13.71 0.72 1.36
CA GLU A 48 -14.80 1.33 0.58
C GLU A 48 -15.62 2.32 1.43
N GLU A 49 -15.77 2.05 2.72
CA GLU A 49 -16.41 2.93 3.71
C GLU A 49 -15.55 4.14 4.11
N GLY A 50 -14.29 4.20 3.64
CA GLY A 50 -13.41 5.35 3.83
C GLY A 50 -12.34 5.19 4.90
N LEU A 51 -12.07 3.97 5.40
CA LEU A 51 -10.97 3.73 6.34
C LEU A 51 -9.66 4.29 5.77
N PRO A 52 -8.95 5.19 6.49
CA PRO A 52 -7.62 5.62 6.12
C PRO A 52 -6.63 4.46 6.19
N VAL A 53 -5.91 4.22 5.08
CA VAL A 53 -4.90 3.15 5.00
C VAL A 53 -3.61 3.67 4.40
N TYR A 54 -2.52 3.43 5.10
CA TYR A 54 -1.18 3.64 4.58
C TYR A 54 -0.47 2.28 4.47
N ALA A 55 -0.02 1.93 3.26
CA ALA A 55 0.56 0.61 2.99
C ALA A 55 1.92 0.70 2.28
N GLU A 56 2.86 -0.14 2.70
CA GLU A 56 4.22 -0.19 2.13
C GLU A 56 4.55 -1.57 1.59
N CYS A 57 5.16 -1.65 0.43
CA CYS A 57 5.75 -2.84 -0.20
C CYS A 57 4.82 -4.06 -0.14
N GLY A 58 5.03 -5.01 0.79
CA GLY A 58 4.14 -6.15 0.99
C GLY A 58 2.68 -5.75 1.25
N GLY A 59 2.47 -4.61 1.94
CA GLY A 59 1.13 -4.04 2.17
C GLY A 59 0.47 -3.55 0.87
N LEU A 60 1.24 -2.89 -0.02
CA LEU A 60 0.77 -2.56 -1.37
C LEU A 60 0.35 -3.83 -2.13
N MET A 61 1.19 -4.87 -2.08
CA MET A 61 0.93 -6.14 -2.75
C MET A 61 -0.36 -6.79 -2.25
N TYR A 62 -0.57 -6.79 -0.94
CA TYR A 62 -1.77 -7.37 -0.31
C TYR A 62 -3.06 -6.59 -0.66
N LEU A 63 -2.98 -5.28 -0.83
CA LEU A 63 -4.14 -4.45 -1.24
C LEU A 63 -4.50 -4.59 -2.72
N GLY A 64 -3.63 -5.13 -3.54
CA GLY A 64 -3.86 -5.40 -4.97
C GLY A 64 -4.99 -6.38 -5.24
N LYS A 65 -5.31 -6.59 -6.52
CA LYS A 65 -6.30 -7.58 -6.97
C LYS A 65 -5.77 -9.00 -6.81
N ALA A 66 -4.53 -9.21 -7.21
CA ALA A 66 -3.91 -10.53 -7.22
C ALA A 66 -2.39 -10.44 -7.07
N LEU A 67 -1.82 -11.50 -6.53
CA LEU A 67 -0.40 -11.79 -6.53
C LEU A 67 -0.15 -13.04 -7.37
N VAL A 68 0.71 -12.92 -8.38
CA VAL A 68 1.08 -14.02 -9.26
C VAL A 68 2.46 -14.54 -8.84
N VAL A 69 2.53 -15.79 -8.41
CA VAL A 69 3.75 -16.49 -7.99
C VAL A 69 3.92 -17.74 -8.81
N ASP A 70 5.01 -17.87 -9.52
CA ASP A 70 5.31 -19.01 -10.42
C ASP A 70 4.15 -19.33 -11.40
N GLY A 71 3.53 -18.28 -11.94
CA GLY A 71 2.42 -18.39 -12.87
C GLY A 71 1.06 -18.71 -12.24
N LYS A 72 0.99 -18.97 -10.95
CA LYS A 72 -0.26 -19.17 -10.20
C LYS A 72 -0.76 -17.85 -9.62
N GLU A 73 -2.02 -17.53 -9.88
CA GLU A 73 -2.67 -16.33 -9.35
C GLU A 73 -3.32 -16.59 -7.99
N PHE A 74 -3.04 -15.70 -7.05
CA PHE A 74 -3.61 -15.70 -5.70
C PHE A 74 -4.40 -14.40 -5.50
N PRO A 75 -5.72 -14.46 -5.31
CA PRO A 75 -6.53 -13.27 -5.07
C PRO A 75 -6.12 -12.60 -3.75
N MET A 76 -5.93 -11.28 -3.80
CA MET A 76 -5.63 -10.44 -2.65
C MET A 76 -6.87 -9.59 -2.26
N VAL A 77 -6.72 -8.53 -1.50
CA VAL A 77 -7.85 -7.70 -1.01
C VAL A 77 -8.66 -7.10 -2.16
N GLY A 78 -8.01 -6.73 -3.26
CA GLY A 78 -8.68 -6.15 -4.42
C GLY A 78 -9.24 -4.74 -4.16
N ALA A 79 -8.62 -4.00 -3.24
CA ALA A 79 -8.96 -2.60 -2.96
C ALA A 79 -8.27 -1.64 -3.93
N LEU A 80 -7.15 -2.04 -4.50
CA LEU A 80 -6.39 -1.28 -5.48
C LEU A 80 -6.39 -1.98 -6.84
N PRO A 81 -6.49 -1.24 -7.97
CA PRO A 81 -6.57 -1.80 -9.32
C PRO A 81 -5.18 -2.15 -9.87
N LEU A 82 -4.46 -3.03 -9.18
CA LEU A 82 -3.19 -3.55 -9.66
C LEU A 82 -3.06 -5.04 -9.36
N SER A 83 -2.30 -5.74 -10.17
CA SER A 83 -1.82 -7.09 -9.90
C SER A 83 -0.30 -7.08 -9.80
N LEU A 84 0.23 -7.96 -8.98
CA LEU A 84 1.67 -8.06 -8.72
C LEU A 84 2.18 -9.39 -9.26
N ILE A 85 3.23 -9.34 -10.06
CA ILE A 85 3.87 -10.54 -10.62
C ILE A 85 5.22 -10.70 -9.96
N LEU A 86 5.43 -11.81 -9.26
CA LEU A 86 6.70 -12.11 -8.65
C LEU A 86 7.73 -12.53 -9.71
N GLU A 87 8.87 -11.88 -9.68
CA GLU A 87 9.99 -12.13 -10.58
C GLU A 87 11.14 -12.83 -9.84
N LYS A 88 12.00 -13.51 -10.59
CA LYS A 88 13.17 -14.20 -10.02
C LYS A 88 14.32 -13.25 -9.65
N LYS A 89 14.32 -12.04 -10.18
CA LYS A 89 15.31 -11.00 -9.90
C LYS A 89 14.68 -9.84 -9.16
N PRO A 90 15.43 -9.16 -8.28
CA PRO A 90 14.94 -7.91 -7.67
C PRO A 90 14.47 -6.94 -8.75
N GLN A 91 13.30 -6.34 -8.53
CA GLN A 91 12.72 -5.31 -9.39
C GLN A 91 13.00 -3.92 -8.85
N GLY A 92 13.16 -3.78 -7.52
CA GLY A 92 13.63 -2.58 -6.87
C GLY A 92 14.52 -2.94 -5.69
N HIS A 93 15.68 -2.27 -5.55
CA HIS A 93 16.59 -2.48 -4.43
C HIS A 93 17.48 -1.25 -4.20
N GLY A 94 17.37 -0.66 -3.03
CA GLY A 94 18.22 0.44 -2.61
C GLY A 94 17.47 1.64 -2.04
N TYR A 95 18.15 2.79 -1.97
CA TYR A 95 17.55 4.03 -1.48
C TYR A 95 16.68 4.69 -2.55
N THR A 96 15.53 5.20 -2.11
CA THR A 96 14.57 5.91 -2.95
C THR A 96 14.49 7.38 -2.59
N VAL A 97 14.18 8.20 -3.58
CA VAL A 97 13.80 9.60 -3.41
C VAL A 97 12.56 9.83 -4.27
N LEU A 98 11.47 10.24 -3.64
CA LEU A 98 10.17 10.45 -4.27
C LEU A 98 9.76 11.91 -4.13
N GLU A 99 9.21 12.49 -5.18
CA GLU A 99 8.53 13.78 -5.14
C GLU A 99 7.02 13.57 -5.13
N VAL A 100 6.32 14.18 -4.20
CA VAL A 100 4.86 14.17 -4.14
C VAL A 100 4.29 15.08 -5.23
N THR A 101 3.71 14.50 -6.27
CA THR A 101 3.19 15.26 -7.43
C THR A 101 1.66 15.35 -7.47
N GLY A 102 0.97 14.47 -6.71
CA GLY A 102 -0.49 14.42 -6.70
C GLY A 102 -1.11 14.58 -5.32
N LYS A 103 -2.34 15.11 -5.29
CA LYS A 103 -3.15 15.16 -4.07
C LYS A 103 -3.30 13.75 -3.48
N ASN A 104 -3.01 13.61 -2.19
CA ASN A 104 -3.15 12.38 -1.42
C ASN A 104 -3.45 12.71 0.05
N PRO A 105 -3.90 11.73 0.86
CA PRO A 105 -4.31 11.98 2.23
C PRO A 105 -3.18 12.34 3.20
N TYR A 106 -1.91 12.03 2.86
CA TYR A 106 -0.83 11.97 3.86
C TYR A 106 0.27 12.99 3.64
N TYR A 107 0.54 13.39 2.41
CA TYR A 107 1.68 14.25 2.08
C TYR A 107 1.28 15.46 1.24
N PRO A 108 1.76 16.66 1.55
CA PRO A 108 1.54 17.83 0.70
C PRO A 108 2.28 17.67 -0.64
N VAL A 109 1.66 18.17 -1.70
CA VAL A 109 2.28 18.24 -3.03
C VAL A 109 3.56 19.09 -2.98
N GLY A 110 4.61 18.61 -3.64
CA GLY A 110 5.95 19.22 -3.64
C GLY A 110 6.89 18.71 -2.54
N GLU A 111 6.39 17.92 -1.57
CA GLU A 111 7.27 17.31 -0.57
C GLU A 111 8.17 16.25 -1.21
N VAL A 112 9.42 16.18 -0.73
CA VAL A 112 10.38 15.15 -1.15
C VAL A 112 10.55 14.15 -0.02
N LEU A 113 10.25 12.89 -0.31
CA LEU A 113 10.35 11.77 0.63
C LEU A 113 11.60 10.94 0.34
N LYS A 114 12.25 10.48 1.40
CA LYS A 114 13.41 9.57 1.30
C LYS A 114 13.05 8.26 1.98
N GLY A 115 13.41 7.17 1.34
CA GLY A 115 13.16 5.84 1.85
C GLY A 115 14.09 4.81 1.24
N HIS A 116 13.65 3.57 1.26
CA HIS A 116 14.30 2.46 0.58
C HIS A 116 13.25 1.52 0.00
N GLU A 117 13.64 0.72 -0.95
CA GLU A 117 12.80 -0.31 -1.55
C GLU A 117 13.58 -1.63 -1.62
N PHE A 118 12.87 -2.72 -1.45
CA PHE A 118 13.38 -4.06 -1.70
C PHE A 118 12.20 -4.97 -2.08
N HIS A 119 12.01 -5.20 -3.37
CA HIS A 119 10.93 -6.05 -3.86
C HIS A 119 11.33 -6.82 -5.11
N TYR A 120 10.75 -8.01 -5.24
CA TYR A 120 10.87 -8.87 -6.42
C TYR A 120 9.63 -8.79 -7.32
N SER A 121 8.57 -8.15 -6.87
CA SER A 121 7.33 -8.04 -7.64
C SER A 121 7.36 -6.88 -8.61
N LYS A 122 6.75 -7.10 -9.77
CA LYS A 122 6.43 -6.09 -10.78
C LYS A 122 4.96 -5.72 -10.67
N ALA A 123 4.65 -4.43 -10.62
CA ALA A 123 3.28 -3.94 -10.61
C ALA A 123 2.70 -3.89 -12.03
N VAL A 124 1.50 -4.41 -12.19
CA VAL A 124 0.68 -4.26 -13.39
C VAL A 124 -0.56 -3.47 -13.02
N LEU A 125 -0.58 -2.20 -13.40
CA LEU A 125 -1.71 -1.30 -13.15
C LEU A 125 -2.86 -1.62 -14.11
N HIS A 126 -4.09 -1.65 -13.57
CA HIS A 126 -5.31 -1.75 -14.37
C HIS A 126 -5.98 -0.39 -14.48
N PRO A 127 -6.64 -0.08 -15.59
CA PRO A 127 -7.38 1.15 -15.75
C PRO A 127 -8.41 1.37 -14.62
N SER A 128 -8.49 2.59 -14.10
CA SER A 128 -9.43 2.97 -13.05
C SER A 128 -9.52 4.49 -12.97
N ASP A 129 -10.74 5.02 -12.96
CA ASP A 129 -10.99 6.47 -12.92
C ASP A 129 -10.86 7.06 -11.51
N ASP A 130 -10.93 6.22 -10.46
CA ASP A 130 -10.87 6.64 -9.05
C ASP A 130 -9.48 6.44 -8.41
N THR A 131 -8.48 6.07 -9.21
CA THR A 131 -7.13 5.78 -8.73
C THR A 131 -6.10 6.61 -9.48
N ARG A 132 -5.10 7.11 -8.76
CA ARG A 132 -4.01 7.93 -9.31
C ARG A 132 -2.68 7.58 -8.68
N THR A 133 -1.61 7.73 -9.44
CA THR A 133 -0.24 7.74 -8.91
C THR A 133 0.09 9.15 -8.43
N VAL A 134 0.72 9.25 -7.27
CA VAL A 134 0.94 10.54 -6.59
C VAL A 134 2.40 10.82 -6.29
N PHE A 135 3.30 9.90 -6.62
CA PHE A 135 4.74 10.07 -6.46
C PHE A 135 5.45 9.95 -7.81
N LYS A 136 6.36 10.87 -8.06
CA LYS A 136 7.38 10.79 -9.08
C LYS A 136 8.66 10.24 -8.47
N VAL A 137 9.23 9.21 -9.08
CA VAL A 137 10.51 8.64 -8.65
C VAL A 137 11.63 9.52 -9.17
N LEU A 138 12.39 10.12 -8.26
CA LEU A 138 13.61 10.88 -8.56
C LEU A 138 14.86 9.99 -8.45
N ARG A 139 14.80 8.97 -7.58
CA ARG A 139 15.81 7.92 -7.42
C ARG A 139 15.12 6.65 -6.96
N GLY A 140 15.50 5.49 -7.51
CA GLY A 140 14.90 4.18 -7.26
C GLY A 140 14.10 3.69 -8.46
N GLU A 141 13.32 2.64 -8.27
CA GLU A 141 12.52 1.98 -9.30
C GLU A 141 11.02 2.26 -9.12
N GLY A 142 10.51 2.17 -7.87
CA GLY A 142 9.07 2.27 -7.62
C GLY A 142 8.26 1.23 -8.40
N MET A 143 7.18 1.66 -9.05
CA MET A 143 6.31 0.76 -9.83
C MET A 143 6.81 0.50 -11.26
N ASP A 144 7.51 1.45 -11.88
CA ASP A 144 7.94 1.37 -13.29
C ASP A 144 9.20 2.20 -13.61
N GLY A 145 10.00 2.59 -12.62
CA GLY A 145 11.16 3.46 -12.74
C GLY A 145 10.84 4.95 -12.80
N LYS A 146 9.56 5.35 -12.81
CA LYS A 146 9.12 6.75 -12.93
C LYS A 146 8.09 7.18 -11.89
N ILE A 147 7.21 6.27 -11.49
CA ILE A 147 6.08 6.54 -10.61
C ILE A 147 6.06 5.58 -9.43
N ASP A 148 5.48 6.04 -8.32
CA ASP A 148 5.13 5.25 -7.15
C ASP A 148 3.92 5.89 -6.45
N GLY A 149 3.47 5.31 -5.33
CA GLY A 149 2.39 5.87 -4.54
C GLY A 149 1.04 5.82 -5.23
N LEU A 150 0.38 4.66 -5.19
CA LEU A 150 -0.97 4.49 -5.69
C LEU A 150 -1.98 4.97 -4.65
N CYS A 151 -2.80 5.96 -5.04
CA CYS A 151 -3.78 6.58 -4.16
C CYS A 151 -5.20 6.33 -4.69
N ARG A 152 -6.06 5.79 -3.81
CA ARG A 152 -7.48 5.60 -4.05
C ARG A 152 -8.26 5.91 -2.78
N LYS A 153 -9.26 6.81 -2.84
CA LYS A 153 -9.98 7.29 -1.65
C LYS A 153 -8.98 7.75 -0.56
N ASN A 154 -9.04 7.14 0.63
CA ASN A 154 -8.15 7.40 1.76
C ASN A 154 -6.99 6.40 1.87
N VAL A 155 -6.76 5.61 0.82
CA VAL A 155 -5.64 4.67 0.72
C VAL A 155 -4.48 5.34 0.01
N LEU A 156 -3.28 5.19 0.56
CA LEU A 156 -2.01 5.44 -0.11
C LEU A 156 -1.12 4.20 0.06
N ALA A 157 -0.71 3.62 -1.03
CA ALA A 157 0.14 2.44 -1.04
C ALA A 157 1.34 2.65 -1.98
N THR A 158 2.53 2.27 -1.55
CA THR A 158 3.81 2.54 -2.23
C THR A 158 4.76 1.36 -2.08
N TYR A 159 5.68 1.17 -3.02
CA TYR A 159 6.78 0.22 -2.82
C TYR A 159 7.83 0.74 -1.84
N THR A 160 8.00 2.06 -1.80
CA THR A 160 8.98 2.68 -0.92
C THR A 160 8.61 2.54 0.55
N HIS A 161 9.56 2.06 1.35
CA HIS A 161 9.50 2.09 2.81
C HIS A 161 10.00 3.43 3.32
N ILE A 162 9.18 4.13 4.09
CA ILE A 162 9.53 5.42 4.69
C ILE A 162 9.91 5.21 6.15
N HIS A 163 11.16 5.56 6.49
CA HIS A 163 11.62 5.46 7.86
C HIS A 163 11.12 6.64 8.69
N ALA A 164 10.43 6.36 9.79
CA ALA A 164 9.85 7.38 10.68
C ALA A 164 10.88 8.39 11.21
N GLY A 165 12.13 7.97 11.45
CA GLY A 165 13.23 8.87 11.84
C GLY A 165 13.65 9.86 10.74
N GLY A 166 13.43 9.50 9.46
CA GLY A 166 13.64 10.38 8.31
C GLY A 166 12.42 11.25 7.98
N ASN A 167 11.25 10.89 8.50
CA ASN A 167 10.00 11.64 8.36
C ASN A 167 9.22 11.63 9.69
N PRO A 168 9.60 12.46 10.68
CA PRO A 168 9.00 12.45 12.01
C PRO A 168 7.50 12.76 12.05
N GLN A 169 6.97 13.38 10.99
CA GLN A 169 5.54 13.72 10.89
C GLN A 169 4.69 12.57 10.36
N TRP A 170 5.29 11.48 9.86
CA TRP A 170 4.63 10.38 9.21
C TRP A 170 3.45 9.80 10.03
N ALA A 171 3.71 9.35 11.26
CA ALA A 171 2.69 8.75 12.12
C ALA A 171 1.54 9.73 12.44
N GLY A 172 1.88 11.00 12.70
CA GLY A 172 0.88 12.04 12.94
C GLY A 172 0.01 12.33 11.71
N ARG A 173 0.53 12.15 10.50
CA ARG A 173 -0.22 12.33 9.26
C ARG A 173 -1.19 11.17 9.01
N VAL A 174 -0.76 9.93 9.25
CA VAL A 174 -1.63 8.75 9.15
C VAL A 174 -2.83 8.88 10.09
N LEU A 175 -2.62 9.37 11.31
CA LEU A 175 -3.70 9.52 12.30
C LEU A 175 -4.60 10.74 12.05
N ARG A 176 -4.07 11.87 11.54
CA ARG A 176 -4.85 13.10 11.33
C ARG A 176 -5.87 13.01 10.20
N ASN A 177 -5.73 12.06 9.30
CA ASN A 177 -6.65 11.91 8.18
C ASN A 177 -8.09 11.58 8.61
N LYS A 178 -8.28 11.00 9.79
CA LYS A 178 -9.61 10.83 10.41
C LYS A 178 -10.30 12.18 10.69
N PHE A 179 -9.55 13.17 11.20
CA PHE A 179 -10.13 14.44 11.64
C PHE A 179 -10.52 15.39 10.51
N SER A 180 -10.06 15.14 9.28
CA SER A 180 -10.42 15.95 8.11
C SER A 180 -11.72 15.51 7.43
N LEU A 181 -12.24 14.33 7.77
CA LEU A 181 -13.48 13.79 7.21
C LEU A 181 -14.73 14.21 7.99
N ASP A 182 -14.57 14.56 9.28
CA ASP A 182 -15.67 15.01 10.16
C ASP A 182 -15.98 16.52 10.01
N SER A 183 -15.30 17.22 9.08
CA SER A 183 -15.41 18.68 8.88
C SER A 183 -16.15 19.05 7.59
N LYS A 184 -17.05 18.19 7.11
CA LYS A 184 -17.93 18.50 5.96
C LYS A 184 -19.40 18.35 6.30
#